data_bdf439a184a9fcb9ed4a8aaf2f45be95
#
_entry.id   bdf439a184a9fcb9ed4a8aaf2f45be95
#
_cell.length_a   1.000
_cell.length_b   1.000
_cell.length_c   1.000
_cell.angle_alpha   90.00
_cell.angle_beta   90.00
_cell.angle_gamma   90.00
#
_symmetry.space_group_name_H-M   'P 1'
#
loop_
_entity.id
_entity.type
_entity.pdbx_description
1 polymer ?
#
loop_
_entity_poly.entity_id
_entity_poly.type
_entity_poly.pdbx_seq_one_letter_code
_entity_poly.pdbx_strand_id
1 'polypeptide(L)'
;MNANVLNTDLTGKVAVITGAGGVLCSNFAAVLARAGATVALLDLNEQAAQEFADKINAEGGKAAAYKCNVLDKEICESVALQVQKDLGSCDILINGAGGNNPRATTDKEYFEIGDIDADTKSFFDLDSSGVEFVFNLNFLGTLIPTQAFAKQMVGREGCNIINISSMNAFTPLTKIPAYSGAKAAISNFTQWLAVHFSKVGIRVNTIAPGFFSTKQNARLLWNKDGTPTPRTGKILAATPMGRFGESEELEGSLLFLVNNKAASFITGVVIPVDGGFSAYSGV
;
A
#
# COMPACT_ATOMS: atom_id res chain seq x y z
N MET A 1 -5.22 -36.64 3.38
CA MET A 1 -6.05 -35.43 3.55
C MET A 1 -5.40 -34.31 2.75
N ASN A 2 -6.12 -33.68 1.84
CA ASN A 2 -5.56 -32.54 1.11
C ASN A 2 -5.26 -31.43 2.12
N ALA A 3 -4.03 -30.86 2.08
CA ALA A 3 -3.68 -29.71 2.89
C ALA A 3 -4.70 -28.59 2.65
N ASN A 4 -5.09 -27.89 3.73
CA ASN A 4 -6.01 -26.75 3.61
C ASN A 4 -5.42 -25.73 2.63
N VAL A 5 -6.14 -25.46 1.54
CA VAL A 5 -5.72 -24.53 0.48
C VAL A 5 -5.43 -23.12 1.03
N LEU A 6 -6.10 -22.73 2.13
CA LEU A 6 -5.92 -21.43 2.76
C LEU A 6 -4.69 -21.36 3.69
N ASN A 7 -4.04 -22.49 3.97
CA ASN A 7 -2.80 -22.47 4.75
C ASN A 7 -1.66 -21.93 3.87
N THR A 8 -1.24 -20.70 4.12
CA THR A 8 -0.18 -20.02 3.36
C THR A 8 1.17 -20.35 3.99
N ASP A 9 1.98 -21.12 3.27
CA ASP A 9 3.37 -21.41 3.63
C ASP A 9 4.29 -20.72 2.62
N LEU A 10 5.11 -19.77 3.12
CA LEU A 10 6.06 -18.97 2.35
C LEU A 10 7.51 -19.35 2.68
N THR A 11 7.74 -20.52 3.26
CA THR A 11 9.09 -21.03 3.56
C THR A 11 9.97 -21.02 2.30
N GLY A 12 11.15 -20.41 2.41
CA GLY A 12 12.10 -20.25 1.30
C GLY A 12 11.75 -19.14 0.29
N LYS A 13 10.70 -18.35 0.54
CA LYS A 13 10.34 -17.19 -0.26
C LYS A 13 10.97 -15.91 0.28
N VAL A 14 11.36 -15.00 -0.62
CA VAL A 14 11.83 -13.65 -0.28
C VAL A 14 10.74 -12.65 -0.63
N ALA A 15 10.29 -11.92 0.38
CA ALA A 15 9.32 -10.83 0.24
C ALA A 15 10.02 -9.48 0.39
N VAL A 16 9.78 -8.57 -0.55
CA VAL A 16 10.30 -7.20 -0.55
C VAL A 16 9.14 -6.23 -0.38
N ILE A 17 9.25 -5.29 0.56
CA ILE A 17 8.18 -4.36 0.89
C ILE A 17 8.72 -2.94 0.89
N THR A 18 8.15 -2.06 0.07
CA THR A 18 8.47 -0.62 0.08
C THR A 18 7.55 0.14 1.03
N GLY A 19 8.05 1.24 1.62
CA GLY A 19 7.31 1.99 2.64
C GLY A 19 7.16 1.22 3.95
N ALA A 20 8.09 0.30 4.25
CA ALA A 20 7.98 -0.65 5.34
C ALA A 20 8.20 -0.05 6.74
N GLY A 21 8.66 1.19 6.83
CA GLY A 21 8.64 1.98 8.08
C GLY A 21 7.25 2.49 8.48
N GLY A 22 6.25 2.35 7.58
CA GLY A 22 4.85 2.71 7.85
C GLY A 22 4.06 1.57 8.51
N VAL A 23 2.98 1.92 9.24
CA VAL A 23 2.20 0.96 10.05
C VAL A 23 1.62 -0.20 9.25
N LEU A 24 0.99 0.05 8.10
CA LEU A 24 0.37 -1.02 7.31
C LEU A 24 1.41 -1.95 6.70
N CYS A 25 2.48 -1.39 6.13
CA CYS A 25 3.52 -2.17 5.47
C CYS A 25 4.39 -2.95 6.45
N SER A 26 4.64 -2.42 7.66
CA SER A 26 5.30 -3.18 8.73
C SER A 26 4.47 -4.37 9.20
N ASN A 27 3.13 -4.23 9.27
CA ASN A 27 2.24 -5.36 9.55
C ASN A 27 2.29 -6.40 8.43
N PHE A 28 2.31 -5.99 7.15
CA PHE A 28 2.51 -6.91 6.03
C PHE A 28 3.85 -7.66 6.14
N ALA A 29 4.92 -6.98 6.52
CA ALA A 29 6.21 -7.61 6.76
C ALA A 29 6.13 -8.69 7.85
N ALA A 30 5.51 -8.37 8.98
CA ALA A 30 5.36 -9.29 10.10
C ALA A 30 4.53 -10.54 9.74
N VAL A 31 3.39 -10.36 9.04
CA VAL A 31 2.54 -11.51 8.66
C VAL A 31 3.22 -12.41 7.63
N LEU A 32 3.98 -11.86 6.67
CA LEU A 32 4.73 -12.67 5.70
C LEU A 32 5.87 -13.43 6.38
N ALA A 33 6.56 -12.80 7.35
CA ALA A 33 7.59 -13.48 8.15
C ALA A 33 6.98 -14.62 8.99
N ARG A 34 5.82 -14.40 9.64
CA ARG A 34 5.08 -15.46 10.35
C ARG A 34 4.66 -16.61 9.43
N ALA A 35 4.39 -16.32 8.17
CA ALA A 35 4.12 -17.35 7.15
C ALA A 35 5.38 -18.04 6.60
N GLY A 36 6.58 -17.70 7.09
CA GLY A 36 7.85 -18.35 6.76
C GLY A 36 8.70 -17.63 5.72
N ALA A 37 8.29 -16.46 5.22
CA ALA A 37 9.10 -15.69 4.29
C ALA A 37 10.31 -15.04 4.97
N THR A 38 11.40 -14.86 4.22
CA THR A 38 12.45 -13.90 4.56
C THR A 38 12.05 -12.54 4.00
N VAL A 39 12.11 -11.47 4.81
CA VAL A 39 11.51 -10.19 4.46
C VAL A 39 12.56 -9.08 4.35
N ALA A 40 12.58 -8.36 3.23
CA ALA A 40 13.33 -7.13 3.04
C ALA A 40 12.41 -5.91 3.25
N LEU A 41 12.70 -5.10 4.25
CA LEU A 41 11.95 -3.90 4.59
C LEU A 41 12.66 -2.67 3.99
N LEU A 42 12.06 -2.07 2.96
CA LEU A 42 12.61 -0.93 2.25
C LEU A 42 11.89 0.36 2.66
N ASP A 43 12.61 1.35 3.13
CA ASP A 43 12.06 2.67 3.45
C ASP A 43 13.09 3.79 3.20
N LEU A 44 12.60 5.01 2.98
CA LEU A 44 13.45 6.21 2.94
C LEU A 44 14.05 6.47 4.34
N ASN A 45 13.26 6.18 5.39
CA ASN A 45 13.68 6.17 6.79
C ASN A 45 14.13 4.76 7.19
N GLU A 46 15.40 4.46 6.95
CA GLU A 46 16.01 3.17 7.26
C GLU A 46 15.85 2.76 8.72
N GLN A 47 15.97 3.73 9.65
CA GLN A 47 15.85 3.44 11.09
C GLN A 47 14.44 2.91 11.44
N ALA A 48 13.39 3.50 10.88
CA ALA A 48 12.02 3.02 11.10
C ALA A 48 11.82 1.60 10.56
N ALA A 49 12.38 1.29 9.38
CA ALA A 49 12.36 -0.06 8.82
C ALA A 49 13.18 -1.05 9.69
N GLN A 50 14.33 -0.62 10.22
CA GLN A 50 15.17 -1.45 11.07
C GLN A 50 14.48 -1.82 12.40
N GLU A 51 13.76 -0.89 13.03
CA GLU A 51 12.99 -1.17 14.24
C GLU A 51 11.95 -2.28 14.03
N PHE A 52 11.33 -2.35 12.86
CA PHE A 52 10.39 -3.42 12.53
C PHE A 52 11.12 -4.72 12.17
N ALA A 53 12.24 -4.66 11.45
CA ALA A 53 13.05 -5.84 11.16
C ALA A 53 13.55 -6.50 12.47
N ASP A 54 14.00 -5.71 13.45
CA ASP A 54 14.44 -6.20 14.75
C ASP A 54 13.32 -6.90 15.53
N LYS A 55 12.09 -6.35 15.49
CA LYS A 55 10.91 -6.99 16.10
C LYS A 55 10.59 -8.33 15.46
N ILE A 56 10.57 -8.39 14.11
CA ILE A 56 10.34 -9.64 13.38
C ILE A 56 11.39 -10.68 13.74
N ASN A 57 12.67 -10.29 13.81
CA ASN A 57 13.76 -11.17 14.16
C ASN A 57 13.67 -11.66 15.63
N ALA A 58 13.27 -10.78 16.55
CA ALA A 58 13.05 -11.12 17.96
C ALA A 58 11.90 -12.13 18.15
N GLU A 59 10.91 -12.13 17.24
CA GLU A 59 9.80 -13.08 17.21
C GLU A 59 10.14 -14.39 16.46
N GLY A 60 11.40 -14.56 16.03
CA GLY A 60 11.89 -15.77 15.36
C GLY A 60 11.70 -15.76 13.82
N GLY A 61 11.27 -14.65 13.24
CA GLY A 61 11.25 -14.44 11.80
C GLY A 61 12.62 -14.13 11.21
N LYS A 62 12.64 -13.80 9.90
CA LYS A 62 13.87 -13.38 9.22
C LYS A 62 13.59 -12.09 8.44
N ALA A 63 14.21 -11.00 8.85
CA ALA A 63 14.02 -9.69 8.24
C ALA A 63 15.30 -8.86 8.21
N ALA A 64 15.46 -8.03 7.19
CA ALA A 64 16.53 -7.05 7.07
C ALA A 64 15.96 -5.74 6.51
N ALA A 65 16.49 -4.60 6.98
CA ALA A 65 16.10 -3.29 6.53
C ALA A 65 17.09 -2.74 5.50
N TYR A 66 16.56 -1.95 4.56
CA TYR A 66 17.35 -1.30 3.52
C TYR A 66 16.84 0.13 3.29
N LYS A 67 17.76 1.08 3.25
CA LYS A 67 17.43 2.44 2.84
C LYS A 67 17.13 2.48 1.36
N CYS A 68 15.93 2.91 0.98
CA CYS A 68 15.52 2.96 -0.41
C CYS A 68 14.65 4.20 -0.68
N ASN A 69 15.10 5.05 -1.60
CA ASN A 69 14.26 6.06 -2.20
C ASN A 69 13.58 5.45 -3.43
N VAL A 70 12.29 5.17 -3.34
CA VAL A 70 11.50 4.56 -4.44
C VAL A 70 11.36 5.44 -5.67
N LEU A 71 11.73 6.72 -5.61
CA LEU A 71 11.74 7.64 -6.74
C LEU A 71 13.08 7.68 -7.46
N ASP A 72 14.09 7.02 -6.93
CA ASP A 72 15.42 6.94 -7.50
C ASP A 72 15.67 5.56 -8.09
N LYS A 73 15.78 5.50 -9.42
CA LYS A 73 15.92 4.25 -10.14
C LYS A 73 17.22 3.55 -9.83
N GLU A 74 18.33 4.29 -9.75
CA GLU A 74 19.67 3.73 -9.49
C GLU A 74 19.73 3.14 -8.07
N ILE A 75 19.15 3.84 -7.09
CA ILE A 75 19.02 3.33 -5.72
C ILE A 75 18.17 2.06 -5.71
N CYS A 76 17.02 2.04 -6.37
CA CYS A 76 16.16 0.86 -6.41
C CYS A 76 16.86 -0.35 -7.06
N GLU A 77 17.59 -0.16 -8.16
CA GLU A 77 18.35 -1.21 -8.82
C GLU A 77 19.51 -1.71 -7.93
N SER A 78 20.23 -0.82 -7.27
CA SER A 78 21.30 -1.17 -6.33
C SER A 78 20.78 -1.96 -5.13
N VAL A 79 19.67 -1.51 -4.54
CA VAL A 79 19.02 -2.19 -3.41
C VAL A 79 18.49 -3.55 -3.85
N ALA A 80 17.93 -3.68 -5.06
CA ALA A 80 17.46 -4.96 -5.57
C ALA A 80 18.61 -5.99 -5.69
N LEU A 81 19.79 -5.57 -6.13
CA LEU A 81 20.99 -6.42 -6.17
C LEU A 81 21.49 -6.78 -4.77
N GLN A 82 21.44 -5.82 -3.83
CA GLN A 82 21.85 -6.06 -2.46
C GLN A 82 20.92 -7.06 -1.76
N VAL A 83 19.60 -6.90 -1.88
CA VAL A 83 18.60 -7.84 -1.37
C VAL A 83 18.82 -9.24 -1.96
N GLN A 84 19.05 -9.32 -3.26
CA GLN A 84 19.32 -10.60 -3.92
C GLN A 84 20.55 -11.32 -3.36
N LYS A 85 21.60 -10.57 -3.08
CA LYS A 85 22.84 -11.09 -2.50
C LYS A 85 22.65 -11.58 -1.07
N ASP A 86 21.91 -10.80 -0.26
CA ASP A 86 21.80 -11.03 1.19
C ASP A 86 20.73 -12.05 1.55
N LEU A 87 19.59 -12.01 0.85
CA LEU A 87 18.39 -12.76 1.19
C LEU A 87 17.93 -13.72 0.09
N GLY A 88 18.35 -13.51 -1.14
CA GLY A 88 17.91 -14.27 -2.32
C GLY A 88 17.02 -13.46 -3.26
N SER A 89 16.66 -14.07 -4.39
CA SER A 89 15.85 -13.42 -5.41
C SER A 89 14.44 -13.16 -4.93
N CYS A 90 13.90 -11.98 -5.22
CA CYS A 90 12.56 -11.56 -4.86
C CYS A 90 11.49 -12.50 -5.44
N ASP A 91 10.62 -13.04 -4.59
CA ASP A 91 9.44 -13.83 -4.97
C ASP A 91 8.15 -13.02 -4.84
N ILE A 92 8.10 -12.12 -3.86
CA ILE A 92 6.92 -11.30 -3.54
C ILE A 92 7.39 -9.86 -3.42
N LEU A 93 6.82 -8.96 -4.23
CA LEU A 93 7.04 -7.52 -4.11
C LEU A 93 5.75 -6.85 -3.64
N ILE A 94 5.83 -6.07 -2.56
CA ILE A 94 4.74 -5.23 -2.09
C ILE A 94 5.14 -3.76 -2.28
N ASN A 95 4.42 -3.08 -3.17
CA ASN A 95 4.59 -1.65 -3.41
C ASN A 95 3.65 -0.88 -2.47
N GLY A 96 4.16 -0.51 -1.29
CA GLY A 96 3.38 0.17 -0.26
C GLY A 96 3.82 1.61 0.01
N ALA A 97 4.94 2.06 -0.55
CA ALA A 97 5.33 3.47 -0.45
C ALA A 97 4.28 4.36 -1.10
N GLY A 98 3.84 5.40 -0.38
CA GLY A 98 2.82 6.31 -0.88
C GLY A 98 2.37 7.29 0.19
N GLY A 99 1.59 8.29 -0.21
CA GLY A 99 1.06 9.29 0.71
C GLY A 99 0.43 10.46 -0.01
N ASN A 100 -0.17 11.36 0.77
CA ASN A 100 -0.73 12.63 0.31
C ASN A 100 0.21 13.80 0.64
N ASN A 101 -0.10 14.99 0.10
CA ASN A 101 0.63 16.22 0.38
C ASN A 101 -0.37 17.34 0.71
N PRO A 102 -0.16 18.10 1.80
CA PRO A 102 -1.02 19.24 2.15
C PRO A 102 -1.11 20.32 1.05
N ARG A 103 -0.07 20.48 0.22
CA ARG A 103 -0.08 21.44 -0.91
C ARG A 103 -1.06 21.03 -2.03
N ALA A 104 -1.39 19.73 -2.12
CA ALA A 104 -2.37 19.18 -3.07
C ALA A 104 -3.74 18.89 -2.41
N THR A 105 -4.08 19.61 -1.34
CA THR A 105 -5.29 19.40 -0.53
C THR A 105 -6.06 20.70 -0.41
N THR A 106 -7.38 20.70 -0.65
CA THR A 106 -8.26 21.87 -0.45
C THR A 106 -8.72 21.98 1.00
N ASP A 107 -9.11 23.18 1.44
CA ASP A 107 -9.60 23.41 2.80
C ASP A 107 -11.05 22.96 2.98
N LYS A 108 -11.90 23.19 1.95
CA LYS A 108 -13.32 22.83 1.94
C LYS A 108 -13.59 21.60 1.09
N GLU A 109 -14.71 20.95 1.37
CA GLU A 109 -15.23 19.80 0.60
C GLU A 109 -15.95 20.26 -0.67
N TYR A 110 -16.67 21.38 -0.56
CA TYR A 110 -17.43 21.99 -1.66
C TYR A 110 -16.88 23.40 -1.88
N PHE A 111 -16.81 23.81 -3.13
CA PHE A 111 -16.52 25.17 -3.53
C PHE A 111 -17.84 25.97 -3.58
N GLU A 112 -17.86 27.13 -2.95
CA GLU A 112 -18.97 28.06 -2.92
C GLU A 112 -18.60 29.36 -3.65
N ILE A 113 -19.60 30.08 -4.19
CA ILE A 113 -19.33 31.32 -4.96
C ILE A 113 -18.47 32.33 -4.19
N GLY A 114 -18.69 32.46 -2.88
CA GLY A 114 -17.92 33.36 -2.03
C GLY A 114 -16.47 32.95 -1.77
N ASP A 115 -16.09 31.73 -2.14
CA ASP A 115 -14.72 31.24 -1.90
C ASP A 115 -13.72 31.79 -2.92
N ILE A 116 -14.20 32.38 -4.03
CA ILE A 116 -13.31 32.93 -5.06
C ILE A 116 -12.43 34.10 -4.52
N ASP A 117 -12.98 34.86 -3.57
CA ASP A 117 -12.32 36.02 -2.96
C ASP A 117 -11.95 35.77 -1.49
N ALA A 118 -12.13 34.54 -0.98
CA ALA A 118 -11.84 34.19 0.40
C ALA A 118 -10.39 33.71 0.59
N ASP A 119 -9.84 33.91 1.79
CA ASP A 119 -8.56 33.31 2.20
C ASP A 119 -8.79 31.82 2.57
N THR A 120 -9.17 31.04 1.57
CA THR A 120 -9.49 29.62 1.69
C THR A 120 -8.87 28.88 0.51
N LYS A 121 -8.05 27.90 0.79
CA LYS A 121 -7.39 27.12 -0.26
C LYS A 121 -8.42 26.25 -1.02
N SER A 122 -8.69 26.65 -2.23
CA SER A 122 -9.65 26.02 -3.15
C SER A 122 -8.96 25.14 -4.20
N PHE A 123 -9.72 24.67 -5.20
CA PHE A 123 -9.17 24.00 -6.37
C PHE A 123 -8.17 24.87 -7.14
N PHE A 124 -8.42 26.18 -7.20
CA PHE A 124 -7.58 27.12 -7.95
C PHE A 124 -6.21 27.38 -7.28
N ASP A 125 -6.08 27.03 -6.00
CA ASP A 125 -4.88 27.24 -5.18
C ASP A 125 -4.08 25.96 -4.99
N LEU A 126 -4.47 24.86 -5.62
CA LEU A 126 -3.71 23.62 -5.57
C LEU A 126 -2.35 23.80 -6.22
N ASP A 127 -1.30 23.57 -5.44
CA ASP A 127 0.08 23.68 -5.90
C ASP A 127 0.44 22.51 -6.84
N SER A 128 0.80 22.84 -8.09
CA SER A 128 1.18 21.84 -9.09
C SER A 128 2.36 20.98 -8.63
N SER A 129 3.34 21.54 -7.89
CA SER A 129 4.45 20.77 -7.35
C SER A 129 4.01 19.80 -6.23
N GLY A 130 2.97 20.17 -5.48
CA GLY A 130 2.32 19.27 -4.52
C GLY A 130 1.58 18.13 -5.20
N VAL A 131 0.87 18.42 -6.29
CA VAL A 131 0.22 17.41 -7.13
C VAL A 131 1.24 16.46 -7.75
N GLU A 132 2.31 17.00 -8.34
CA GLU A 132 3.42 16.24 -8.92
C GLU A 132 4.05 15.30 -7.86
N PHE A 133 4.34 15.84 -6.67
CA PHE A 133 4.87 15.01 -5.58
C PHE A 133 3.97 13.82 -5.25
N VAL A 134 2.64 14.03 -5.17
CA VAL A 134 1.69 12.95 -4.87
C VAL A 134 1.68 11.90 -5.97
N PHE A 135 1.63 12.31 -7.24
CA PHE A 135 1.67 11.38 -8.36
C PHE A 135 3.01 10.63 -8.42
N ASN A 136 4.13 11.33 -8.28
CA ASN A 136 5.44 10.71 -8.29
C ASN A 136 5.57 9.70 -7.14
N LEU A 137 5.26 10.07 -5.90
CA LEU A 137 5.39 9.17 -4.77
C LEU A 137 4.51 7.92 -4.91
N ASN A 138 3.27 8.07 -5.34
CA ASN A 138 2.35 6.93 -5.42
C ASN A 138 2.56 6.12 -6.70
N PHE A 139 2.61 6.76 -7.88
CA PHE A 139 2.68 6.04 -9.15
C PHE A 139 4.11 5.64 -9.53
N LEU A 140 5.05 6.59 -9.59
CA LEU A 140 6.45 6.26 -9.89
C LEU A 140 7.07 5.43 -8.76
N GLY A 141 6.70 5.70 -7.49
CA GLY A 141 7.11 4.89 -6.33
C GLY A 141 6.57 3.45 -6.34
N THR A 142 5.62 3.13 -7.21
CA THR A 142 5.17 1.77 -7.53
C THR A 142 5.89 1.22 -8.77
N LEU A 143 6.03 2.03 -9.82
CA LEU A 143 6.60 1.64 -11.10
C LEU A 143 8.11 1.32 -10.98
N ILE A 144 8.88 2.22 -10.38
CA ILE A 144 10.35 2.10 -10.32
C ILE A 144 10.81 0.86 -9.53
N PRO A 145 10.31 0.59 -8.30
CA PRO A 145 10.63 -0.66 -7.61
C PRO A 145 10.18 -1.90 -8.38
N THR A 146 9.01 -1.83 -9.05
CA THR A 146 8.56 -2.93 -9.91
C THR A 146 9.56 -3.20 -11.03
N GLN A 147 10.08 -2.17 -11.69
CA GLN A 147 11.11 -2.34 -12.73
C GLN A 147 12.40 -2.98 -12.18
N ALA A 148 12.81 -2.62 -10.96
CA ALA A 148 14.03 -3.14 -10.35
C ALA A 148 13.88 -4.62 -9.95
N PHE A 149 12.82 -4.95 -9.20
CA PHE A 149 12.64 -6.26 -8.58
C PHE A 149 12.00 -7.30 -9.52
N ALA A 150 11.09 -6.91 -10.42
CA ALA A 150 10.44 -7.86 -11.32
C ALA A 150 11.42 -8.54 -12.29
N LYS A 151 12.56 -7.94 -12.59
CA LYS A 151 13.64 -8.60 -13.36
C LYS A 151 14.06 -9.93 -12.74
N GLN A 152 14.06 -10.02 -11.40
CA GLN A 152 14.42 -11.24 -10.68
C GLN A 152 13.30 -12.30 -10.66
N MET A 153 12.08 -11.90 -11.01
CA MET A 153 10.89 -12.75 -10.98
C MET A 153 10.61 -13.42 -12.34
N VAL A 154 11.09 -12.82 -13.44
CA VAL A 154 10.80 -13.30 -14.81
C VAL A 154 11.23 -14.74 -14.99
N GLY A 155 10.32 -15.60 -15.48
CA GLY A 155 10.55 -17.02 -15.70
C GLY A 155 10.52 -17.88 -14.44
N ARG A 156 10.20 -17.32 -13.29
CA ARG A 156 10.04 -18.03 -12.01
C ARG A 156 8.57 -18.15 -11.66
N GLU A 157 8.09 -19.37 -11.53
CA GLU A 157 6.69 -19.66 -11.19
C GLU A 157 6.34 -19.23 -9.77
N GLY A 158 5.14 -18.67 -9.62
CA GLY A 158 4.59 -18.32 -8.31
C GLY A 158 5.06 -16.99 -7.74
N CYS A 159 5.71 -16.16 -8.55
CA CYS A 159 6.03 -14.79 -8.14
C CYS A 159 4.80 -13.89 -8.11
N ASN A 160 4.79 -12.93 -7.17
CA ASN A 160 3.66 -12.05 -6.92
C ASN A 160 4.09 -10.60 -6.77
N ILE A 161 3.32 -9.68 -7.36
CA ILE A 161 3.40 -8.25 -7.10
C ILE A 161 2.07 -7.81 -6.50
N ILE A 162 2.12 -7.19 -5.34
CA ILE A 162 0.95 -6.63 -4.64
C ILE A 162 1.15 -5.12 -4.54
N ASN A 163 0.29 -4.38 -5.23
CA ASN A 163 0.29 -2.93 -5.13
C ASN A 163 -0.69 -2.47 -4.05
N ILE A 164 -0.35 -1.41 -3.32
CA ILE A 164 -1.24 -0.82 -2.33
C ILE A 164 -1.90 0.42 -2.92
N SER A 165 -3.15 0.26 -3.33
CA SER A 165 -4.02 1.34 -3.78
C SER A 165 -4.75 1.98 -2.59
N SER A 166 -6.00 2.31 -2.73
CA SER A 166 -6.90 2.83 -1.71
C SER A 166 -8.35 2.70 -2.20
N MET A 167 -9.31 2.67 -1.29
CA MET A 167 -10.73 2.82 -1.65
C MET A 167 -10.99 4.14 -2.42
N ASN A 168 -10.09 5.14 -2.29
CA ASN A 168 -10.14 6.40 -3.05
C ASN A 168 -10.01 6.19 -4.57
N ALA A 169 -9.51 5.04 -5.00
CA ALA A 169 -9.47 4.69 -6.42
C ALA A 169 -10.86 4.40 -7.00
N PHE A 170 -11.83 4.03 -6.15
CA PHE A 170 -13.23 3.76 -6.52
C PHE A 170 -14.12 4.96 -6.22
N THR A 171 -14.00 5.50 -5.01
CA THR A 171 -14.80 6.62 -4.51
C THR A 171 -13.86 7.74 -4.06
N PRO A 172 -13.63 8.76 -4.90
CA PRO A 172 -12.67 9.82 -4.57
C PRO A 172 -13.13 10.59 -3.35
N LEU A 173 -12.25 10.74 -2.36
CA LEU A 173 -12.53 11.58 -1.21
C LEU A 173 -12.48 13.05 -1.60
N THR A 174 -13.33 13.83 -0.95
CA THR A 174 -13.24 15.29 -0.98
C THR A 174 -11.87 15.78 -0.51
N LYS A 175 -11.47 16.96 -0.93
CA LYS A 175 -10.23 17.68 -0.57
C LYS A 175 -8.91 17.14 -1.14
N ILE A 176 -8.81 15.88 -1.56
CA ILE A 176 -7.54 15.22 -1.94
C ILE A 176 -7.58 14.65 -3.37
N PRO A 177 -7.83 15.49 -4.40
CA PRO A 177 -8.00 15.00 -5.78
C PRO A 177 -6.76 14.31 -6.33
N ALA A 178 -5.56 14.84 -6.04
CA ALA A 178 -4.30 14.27 -6.51
C ALA A 178 -4.06 12.85 -5.95
N TYR A 179 -4.33 12.64 -4.66
CA TYR A 179 -4.17 11.31 -4.05
C TYR A 179 -5.16 10.30 -4.63
N SER A 180 -6.43 10.68 -4.77
CA SER A 180 -7.45 9.81 -5.36
C SER A 180 -7.10 9.43 -6.80
N GLY A 181 -6.69 10.40 -7.62
CA GLY A 181 -6.25 10.17 -9.00
C GLY A 181 -5.01 9.26 -9.08
N ALA A 182 -4.01 9.48 -8.22
CA ALA A 182 -2.80 8.64 -8.18
C ALA A 182 -3.12 7.20 -7.77
N LYS A 183 -4.04 6.99 -6.81
CA LYS A 183 -4.46 5.64 -6.39
C LYS A 183 -5.31 4.93 -7.45
N ALA A 184 -6.13 5.66 -8.21
CA ALA A 184 -6.81 5.12 -9.38
C ALA A 184 -5.82 4.69 -10.47
N ALA A 185 -4.77 5.49 -10.70
CA ALA A 185 -3.69 5.14 -11.64
C ALA A 185 -2.98 3.84 -11.24
N ILE A 186 -2.70 3.61 -9.94
CA ILE A 186 -2.13 2.34 -9.45
C ILE A 186 -3.06 1.15 -9.77
N SER A 187 -4.36 1.29 -9.54
CA SER A 187 -5.33 0.23 -9.82
C SER A 187 -5.36 -0.13 -11.32
N ASN A 188 -5.37 0.87 -12.19
CA ASN A 188 -5.29 0.67 -13.64
C ASN A 188 -3.94 0.06 -14.07
N PHE A 189 -2.84 0.56 -13.54
CA PHE A 189 -1.49 0.03 -13.82
C PHE A 189 -1.34 -1.44 -13.38
N THR A 190 -1.97 -1.84 -12.27
CA THR A 190 -2.01 -3.24 -11.84
C THR A 190 -2.64 -4.14 -12.90
N GLN A 191 -3.76 -3.72 -13.49
CA GLN A 191 -4.44 -4.47 -14.55
C GLN A 191 -3.56 -4.61 -15.78
N TRP A 192 -2.88 -3.52 -16.18
CA TRP A 192 -1.94 -3.54 -17.30
C TRP A 192 -0.76 -4.49 -17.04
N LEU A 193 -0.13 -4.39 -15.85
CA LEU A 193 0.98 -5.28 -15.46
C LEU A 193 0.56 -6.74 -15.40
N ALA A 194 -0.64 -7.04 -14.89
CA ALA A 194 -1.16 -8.39 -14.81
C ALA A 194 -1.23 -9.07 -16.18
N VAL A 195 -1.67 -8.32 -17.20
CA VAL A 195 -1.68 -8.81 -18.58
C VAL A 195 -0.26 -8.92 -19.13
N HIS A 196 0.57 -7.89 -18.91
CA HIS A 196 1.93 -7.82 -19.45
C HIS A 196 2.82 -8.96 -18.93
N PHE A 197 2.69 -9.33 -17.66
CA PHE A 197 3.49 -10.37 -17.00
C PHE A 197 2.84 -11.76 -16.97
N SER A 198 1.65 -11.92 -17.56
CA SER A 198 0.86 -13.16 -17.47
C SER A 198 1.57 -14.42 -18.00
N LYS A 199 2.54 -14.25 -18.92
CA LYS A 199 3.25 -15.36 -19.58
C LYS A 199 4.64 -15.63 -19.00
N VAL A 200 5.03 -14.92 -17.94
CA VAL A 200 6.38 -15.04 -17.36
C VAL A 200 6.37 -15.46 -15.88
N GLY A 201 5.22 -16.03 -15.40
CA GLY A 201 5.11 -16.61 -14.06
C GLY A 201 4.81 -15.62 -12.94
N ILE A 202 4.44 -14.36 -13.26
CA ILE A 202 4.20 -13.30 -12.27
C ILE A 202 2.71 -12.93 -12.26
N ARG A 203 2.07 -13.00 -11.08
CA ARG A 203 0.73 -12.45 -10.84
C ARG A 203 0.84 -11.05 -10.25
N VAL A 204 -0.05 -10.15 -10.64
CA VAL A 204 -0.06 -8.76 -10.15
C VAL A 204 -1.46 -8.41 -9.70
N ASN A 205 -1.62 -8.05 -8.43
CA ASN A 205 -2.90 -7.70 -7.82
C ASN A 205 -2.76 -6.48 -6.90
N THR A 206 -3.88 -5.96 -6.44
CA THR A 206 -3.92 -4.77 -5.59
C THR A 206 -4.81 -5.01 -4.37
N ILE A 207 -4.37 -4.53 -3.21
CA ILE A 207 -5.21 -4.30 -2.04
C ILE A 207 -5.54 -2.82 -2.00
N ALA A 208 -6.80 -2.48 -1.77
CA ALA A 208 -7.30 -1.11 -1.66
C ALA A 208 -7.87 -0.88 -0.25
N PRO A 209 -7.03 -0.45 0.71
CA PRO A 209 -7.48 -0.20 2.08
C PRO A 209 -8.46 0.97 2.16
N GLY A 210 -9.44 0.85 3.05
CA GLY A 210 -10.31 1.92 3.49
C GLY A 210 -9.67 2.78 4.59
N PHE A 211 -10.46 3.12 5.58
CA PHE A 211 -9.98 3.86 6.75
C PHE A 211 -9.55 2.91 7.86
N PHE A 212 -8.27 2.95 8.20
CA PHE A 212 -7.65 2.18 9.27
C PHE A 212 -7.19 3.12 10.37
N SER A 213 -7.51 2.79 11.63
CA SER A 213 -7.01 3.55 12.77
C SER A 213 -5.55 3.16 13.04
N THR A 214 -4.67 4.14 13.00
CA THR A 214 -3.24 3.93 13.26
C THR A 214 -2.73 5.02 14.21
N LYS A 215 -1.62 4.75 14.91
CA LYS A 215 -0.97 5.76 15.76
C LYS A 215 -0.57 7.02 14.97
N GLN A 216 -0.28 6.88 13.69
CA GLN A 216 0.11 8.00 12.82
C GLN A 216 -1.05 8.95 12.52
N ASN A 217 -2.28 8.44 12.37
CA ASN A 217 -3.45 9.24 12.05
C ASN A 217 -4.38 9.52 13.24
N ALA A 218 -4.05 9.00 14.42
CA ALA A 218 -4.90 9.14 15.62
C ALA A 218 -5.26 10.60 15.92
N ARG A 219 -4.32 11.54 15.77
CA ARG A 219 -4.56 12.98 16.00
C ARG A 219 -5.52 13.64 15.00
N LEU A 220 -5.70 13.05 13.83
CA LEU A 220 -6.65 13.52 12.81
C LEU A 220 -8.07 12.96 13.06
N LEU A 221 -8.16 11.86 13.80
CA LEU A 221 -9.38 11.11 14.02
C LEU A 221 -9.99 11.39 15.40
N TRP A 222 -9.16 11.64 16.41
CA TRP A 222 -9.58 11.76 17.79
C TRP A 222 -9.11 13.08 18.40
N ASN A 223 -10.02 13.73 19.11
CA ASN A 223 -9.71 14.89 19.95
C ASN A 223 -8.85 14.46 21.16
N LYS A 224 -8.27 15.43 21.87
CA LYS A 224 -7.43 15.15 23.05
C LYS A 224 -8.21 14.47 24.19
N ASP A 225 -9.51 14.66 24.26
CA ASP A 225 -10.42 14.04 25.22
C ASP A 225 -10.94 12.66 24.80
N GLY A 226 -10.45 12.13 23.65
CA GLY A 226 -10.86 10.84 23.11
C GLY A 226 -12.16 10.85 22.31
N THR A 227 -12.82 12.00 22.17
CA THR A 227 -14.01 12.12 21.33
C THR A 227 -13.64 12.14 19.83
N PRO A 228 -14.52 11.65 18.94
CA PRO A 228 -14.27 11.69 17.51
C PRO A 228 -14.25 13.12 16.97
N THR A 229 -13.34 13.42 16.05
CA THR A 229 -13.36 14.67 15.31
C THR A 229 -14.56 14.69 14.33
N PRO A 230 -15.01 15.87 13.85
CA PRO A 230 -16.05 15.95 12.81
C PRO A 230 -15.71 15.11 11.58
N ARG A 231 -14.42 15.01 11.21
CA ARG A 231 -13.94 14.15 10.14
C ARG A 231 -14.23 12.68 10.44
N THR A 232 -13.96 12.22 11.63
CA THR A 232 -14.25 10.84 12.08
C THR A 232 -15.72 10.53 12.00
N GLY A 233 -16.60 11.44 12.47
CA GLY A 233 -18.04 11.28 12.35
C GLY A 233 -18.50 11.05 10.91
N LYS A 234 -17.99 11.84 9.96
CA LYS A 234 -18.29 11.67 8.53
C LYS A 234 -17.79 10.33 7.97
N ILE A 235 -16.57 9.94 8.32
CA ILE A 235 -15.99 8.66 7.89
C ILE A 235 -16.84 7.49 8.39
N LEU A 236 -17.17 7.46 9.66
CA LEU A 236 -17.95 6.39 10.27
C LEU A 236 -19.38 6.33 9.71
N ALA A 237 -20.01 7.48 9.47
CA ALA A 237 -21.33 7.56 8.87
C ALA A 237 -21.34 7.03 7.41
N ALA A 238 -20.23 7.18 6.68
CA ALA A 238 -20.08 6.69 5.32
C ALA A 238 -19.51 5.26 5.24
N THR A 239 -19.13 4.67 6.36
CA THR A 239 -18.63 3.29 6.42
C THR A 239 -19.74 2.37 6.96
N PRO A 240 -20.35 1.48 6.16
CA PRO A 240 -21.46 0.63 6.60
C PRO A 240 -21.17 -0.22 7.83
N MET A 241 -19.93 -0.70 8.01
CA MET A 241 -19.53 -1.42 9.22
C MET A 241 -19.42 -0.51 10.47
N GLY A 242 -19.54 0.81 10.35
CA GLY A 242 -19.61 1.77 11.46
C GLY A 242 -18.32 1.90 12.28
N ARG A 243 -17.19 1.43 11.78
CA ARG A 243 -15.91 1.46 12.49
C ARG A 243 -14.72 1.61 11.52
N PHE A 244 -13.57 1.95 12.07
CA PHE A 244 -12.30 1.83 11.36
C PHE A 244 -11.88 0.36 11.27
N GLY A 245 -11.09 0.03 10.24
CA GLY A 245 -10.39 -1.24 10.18
C GLY A 245 -9.15 -1.24 11.09
N GLU A 246 -8.78 -2.42 11.58
CA GLU A 246 -7.50 -2.68 12.22
C GLU A 246 -6.51 -3.24 11.20
N SER A 247 -5.21 -2.94 11.34
CA SER A 247 -4.19 -3.32 10.35
C SER A 247 -4.14 -4.81 10.06
N GLU A 248 -4.45 -5.64 11.05
CA GLU A 248 -4.53 -7.10 10.98
C GLU A 248 -5.63 -7.60 10.04
N GLU A 249 -6.68 -6.81 9.81
CA GLU A 249 -7.78 -7.18 8.91
C GLU A 249 -7.37 -7.15 7.42
N LEU A 250 -6.20 -6.56 7.11
CA LEU A 250 -5.59 -6.63 5.78
C LEU A 250 -4.79 -7.92 5.54
N GLU A 251 -4.38 -8.62 6.61
CA GLU A 251 -3.51 -9.81 6.54
C GLU A 251 -4.14 -10.94 5.72
N GLY A 252 -5.44 -11.18 5.92
CA GLY A 252 -6.17 -12.22 5.21
C GLY A 252 -6.16 -12.02 3.69
N SER A 253 -6.39 -10.81 3.24
CA SER A 253 -6.36 -10.46 1.81
C SER A 253 -4.95 -10.60 1.22
N LEU A 254 -3.92 -10.19 1.96
CA LEU A 254 -2.54 -10.34 1.54
C LEU A 254 -2.15 -11.82 1.44
N LEU A 255 -2.35 -12.60 2.51
CA LEU A 255 -2.02 -14.02 2.54
C LEU A 255 -2.75 -14.81 1.45
N PHE A 256 -4.02 -14.48 1.19
CA PHE A 256 -4.78 -15.06 0.09
C PHE A 256 -4.15 -14.77 -1.27
N LEU A 257 -3.82 -13.50 -1.55
CA LEU A 257 -3.27 -13.12 -2.86
C LEU A 257 -1.89 -13.69 -3.12
N VAL A 258 -1.02 -13.80 -2.10
CA VAL A 258 0.33 -14.36 -2.26
C VAL A 258 0.35 -15.89 -2.23
N ASN A 259 -0.73 -16.53 -1.81
CA ASN A 259 -0.86 -17.98 -1.80
C ASN A 259 -1.09 -18.53 -3.21
N ASN A 260 -0.07 -19.18 -3.77
CA ASN A 260 -0.13 -19.72 -5.13
C ASN A 260 -1.08 -20.91 -5.31
N LYS A 261 -1.54 -21.54 -4.23
CA LYS A 261 -2.57 -22.60 -4.31
C LYS A 261 -3.98 -22.00 -4.32
N ALA A 262 -4.20 -20.97 -3.48
CA ALA A 262 -5.51 -20.33 -3.35
C ALA A 262 -5.81 -19.33 -4.47
N ALA A 263 -4.79 -18.63 -4.99
CA ALA A 263 -4.95 -17.52 -5.91
C ALA A 263 -4.21 -17.72 -7.26
N SER A 264 -3.90 -18.98 -7.65
CA SER A 264 -3.14 -19.26 -8.88
C SER A 264 -3.76 -18.69 -10.16
N PHE A 265 -5.08 -18.56 -10.21
CA PHE A 265 -5.82 -18.03 -11.38
C PHE A 265 -6.34 -16.59 -11.15
N ILE A 266 -5.79 -15.88 -10.14
CA ILE A 266 -6.18 -14.52 -9.79
C ILE A 266 -5.02 -13.57 -10.12
N THR A 267 -5.23 -12.72 -11.13
CA THR A 267 -4.32 -11.63 -11.51
C THR A 267 -5.13 -10.45 -12.06
N GLY A 268 -4.68 -9.23 -11.80
CA GLY A 268 -5.34 -7.99 -12.23
C GLY A 268 -6.50 -7.53 -11.35
N VAL A 269 -6.74 -8.17 -10.19
CA VAL A 269 -7.83 -7.76 -9.30
C VAL A 269 -7.40 -6.61 -8.38
N VAL A 270 -8.39 -5.82 -8.00
CA VAL A 270 -8.29 -4.82 -6.94
C VAL A 270 -9.27 -5.22 -5.85
N ILE A 271 -8.78 -5.55 -4.66
CA ILE A 271 -9.60 -5.97 -3.52
C ILE A 271 -9.76 -4.81 -2.55
N PRO A 272 -10.96 -4.19 -2.45
CA PRO A 272 -11.25 -3.23 -1.40
C PRO A 272 -11.37 -3.95 -0.05
N VAL A 273 -10.71 -3.40 0.98
CA VAL A 273 -10.85 -3.82 2.37
C VAL A 273 -11.17 -2.55 3.15
N ASP A 274 -12.45 -2.18 3.17
CA ASP A 274 -12.87 -0.81 3.53
C ASP A 274 -14.16 -0.73 4.36
N GLY A 275 -14.65 -1.85 4.88
CA GLY A 275 -15.88 -1.89 5.66
C GLY A 275 -17.15 -1.51 4.88
N GLY A 276 -17.07 -1.61 3.53
CA GLY A 276 -18.17 -1.30 2.62
C GLY A 276 -18.20 0.16 2.17
N PHE A 277 -17.19 0.97 2.52
CA PHE A 277 -17.17 2.40 2.18
C PHE A 277 -17.34 2.66 0.68
N SER A 278 -16.57 1.99 -0.16
CA SER A 278 -16.62 2.21 -1.62
C SER A 278 -17.90 1.67 -2.28
N ALA A 279 -18.62 0.78 -1.60
CA ALA A 279 -19.87 0.20 -2.09
C ALA A 279 -21.12 1.00 -1.68
N TYR A 280 -20.98 1.91 -0.70
CA TYR A 280 -22.11 2.63 -0.11
C TYR A 280 -22.53 3.82 -0.97
N SER A 281 -23.80 3.81 -1.39
CA SER A 281 -24.38 4.88 -2.22
C SER A 281 -24.88 6.09 -1.41
N GLY A 282 -24.98 5.98 -0.10
CA GLY A 282 -25.51 7.03 0.77
C GLY A 282 -27.03 6.98 1.00
N VAL A 283 -27.73 5.99 0.42
CA VAL A 283 -29.18 5.78 0.53
C VAL A 283 -29.49 4.32 0.82
#